data_7cd36d3a525356430dc5354c6065c416
#
_entry.id   7cd36d3a525356430dc5354c6065c416
#
_cell.length_a   1.000
_cell.length_b   1.000
_cell.length_c   1.000
_cell.angle_alpha   90.00
_cell.angle_beta   90.00
_cell.angle_gamma   90.00
#
_symmetry.space_group_name_H-M   'P 1'
#
loop_
_entity.id
_entity.type
_entity.pdbx_description
1 polymer ?
#
loop_
_entity_poly.entity_id
_entity_poly.type
_entity_poly.pdbx_seq_one_letter_code
_entity_poly.pdbx_strand_id
1 'polypeptide(L)'
;MIDSLLKAYDWFEHPDGPYFFVETHRDKYRTSGHWLFLPGSFSSFHKVNNNDELFLIHMGQLLLHILDPDGNHSSFLLGTDMNSGELPVVNVPAGYWQAAELPDKAPFAFGSNVCAPAFSYDEFSIADRDSLLADYPNNKELILRLTRISE
;
A
#
# COMPACT_ATOMS: atom_id res chain seq x y z
N MET A 1 -11.20 -10.54 16.91
CA MET A 1 -11.05 -10.44 15.42
C MET A 1 -9.59 -10.25 15.03
N ILE A 2 -8.90 -9.21 15.48
CA ILE A 2 -7.47 -8.99 15.18
C ILE A 2 -6.59 -10.16 15.62
N ASP A 3 -6.78 -10.68 16.82
CA ASP A 3 -6.04 -11.86 17.32
C ASP A 3 -6.22 -13.11 16.46
N SER A 4 -7.40 -13.27 15.88
CA SER A 4 -7.67 -14.38 14.96
C SER A 4 -6.93 -14.19 13.63
N LEU A 5 -6.86 -12.98 13.11
CA LEU A 5 -6.09 -12.65 11.92
C LEU A 5 -4.60 -12.86 12.15
N LEU A 6 -4.07 -12.38 13.29
CA LEU A 6 -2.65 -12.55 13.63
C LEU A 6 -2.24 -14.02 13.76
N LYS A 7 -3.14 -14.89 14.21
CA LYS A 7 -2.89 -16.34 14.33
C LYS A 7 -3.11 -17.13 13.05
N ALA A 8 -3.78 -16.55 12.07
CA ALA A 8 -4.18 -17.26 10.85
C ALA A 8 -3.05 -17.48 9.84
N TYR A 9 -2.02 -16.64 9.89
CA TYR A 9 -0.94 -16.64 8.90
C TYR A 9 0.42 -16.40 9.54
N ASP A 10 1.48 -16.83 8.84
CA ASP A 10 2.88 -16.53 9.19
C ASP A 10 3.27 -15.14 8.69
N TRP A 11 2.78 -14.11 9.37
CA TRP A 11 3.01 -12.72 9.02
C TRP A 11 4.46 -12.31 9.15
N PHE A 12 4.92 -11.44 8.27
CA PHE A 12 6.19 -10.72 8.41
C PHE A 12 5.97 -9.21 8.21
N GLU A 13 6.90 -8.40 8.71
CA GLU A 13 6.89 -6.97 8.47
C GLU A 13 7.48 -6.68 7.09
N HIS A 14 6.71 -5.97 6.25
CA HIS A 14 7.13 -5.70 4.87
C HIS A 14 8.28 -4.67 4.83
N PRO A 15 9.23 -4.76 3.86
CA PRO A 15 10.36 -3.82 3.76
C PRO A 15 10.00 -2.34 3.63
N ASP A 16 8.84 -2.02 3.05
CA ASP A 16 8.39 -0.65 2.82
C ASP A 16 7.64 -0.02 3.99
N GLY A 17 7.39 -0.74 5.06
CA GLY A 17 6.71 -0.13 6.20
C GLY A 17 6.40 -1.06 7.35
N PRO A 18 6.04 -0.50 8.53
CA PRO A 18 5.67 -1.28 9.69
C PRO A 18 4.23 -1.79 9.58
N TYR A 19 3.95 -2.64 8.61
CA TYR A 19 2.69 -3.39 8.48
C TYR A 19 2.98 -4.86 8.22
N PHE A 20 2.01 -5.72 8.52
CA PHE A 20 2.15 -7.15 8.32
C PHE A 20 1.75 -7.57 6.92
N PHE A 21 2.52 -8.48 6.35
CA PHE A 21 2.29 -9.04 5.03
C PHE A 21 2.53 -10.56 5.01
N VAL A 22 1.83 -11.26 4.14
CA VAL A 22 2.08 -12.67 3.83
C VAL A 22 1.70 -12.95 2.39
N GLU A 23 2.59 -13.61 1.63
CA GLU A 23 2.28 -14.06 0.27
C GLU A 23 1.35 -15.28 0.33
N THR A 24 0.25 -15.23 -0.42
CA THR A 24 -0.77 -16.29 -0.45
C THR A 24 -0.70 -17.14 -1.72
N HIS A 25 -0.18 -16.59 -2.82
CA HIS A 25 -0.02 -17.30 -4.07
C HIS A 25 1.10 -16.72 -4.92
N ARG A 26 1.82 -17.59 -5.64
CA ARG A 26 2.81 -17.20 -6.64
C ARG A 26 2.82 -18.19 -7.81
N ASP A 27 2.68 -17.65 -9.01
CA ASP A 27 2.99 -18.35 -10.26
C ASP A 27 3.68 -17.37 -11.24
N LYS A 28 3.92 -17.79 -12.47
CA LYS A 28 4.59 -16.94 -13.48
C LYS A 28 3.74 -15.75 -13.96
N TYR A 29 2.44 -15.78 -13.70
CA TYR A 29 1.52 -14.74 -14.18
C TYR A 29 1.18 -13.69 -13.13
N ARG A 30 1.11 -14.11 -11.83
CA ARG A 30 0.67 -13.24 -10.75
C ARG A 30 1.25 -13.65 -9.40
N THR A 31 1.22 -12.69 -8.48
CA THR A 31 1.35 -12.93 -7.04
C THR A 31 0.15 -12.36 -6.33
N SER A 32 -0.20 -12.93 -5.19
CA SER A 32 -1.15 -12.33 -4.28
C SER A 32 -0.67 -12.46 -2.84
N GLY A 33 -1.12 -11.55 -2.00
CA GLY A 33 -0.80 -11.54 -0.59
C GLY A 33 -1.92 -10.93 0.23
N HIS A 34 -1.85 -11.17 1.54
CA HIS A 34 -2.65 -10.44 2.52
C HIS A 34 -1.79 -9.40 3.21
N TRP A 35 -2.41 -8.29 3.57
CA TRP A 35 -1.81 -7.25 4.39
C TRP A 35 -2.72 -6.91 5.57
N LEU A 36 -2.10 -6.56 6.69
CA LEU A 36 -2.76 -6.16 7.92
C LEU A 36 -2.09 -4.90 8.48
N PHE A 37 -2.85 -3.83 8.57
CA PHE A 37 -2.46 -2.55 9.16
C PHE A 37 -3.10 -2.42 10.53
N LEU A 38 -2.30 -2.11 11.53
CA LEU A 38 -2.71 -1.80 12.90
C LEU A 38 -2.38 -0.34 13.22
N PRO A 39 -2.88 0.24 14.32
CA PRO A 39 -2.51 1.60 14.71
C PRO A 39 -1.00 1.79 14.75
N GLY A 40 -0.51 2.81 14.03
CA GLY A 40 0.92 3.06 13.82
C GLY A 40 1.51 2.42 12.56
N SER A 41 0.78 1.52 11.89
CA SER A 41 1.20 0.96 10.61
C SER A 41 1.08 1.95 9.47
N PHE A 42 2.02 1.90 8.54
CA PHE A 42 1.94 2.56 7.24
C PHE A 42 2.83 1.84 6.23
N SER A 43 2.50 1.99 4.96
CA SER A 43 3.37 1.61 3.84
C SER A 43 3.98 2.89 3.28
N SER A 44 5.32 3.01 3.29
CA SER A 44 6.00 4.16 2.72
C SER A 44 5.90 4.18 1.19
N PHE A 45 6.08 5.36 0.59
CA PHE A 45 6.04 5.47 -0.86
C PHE A 45 7.02 4.50 -1.52
N HIS A 46 6.48 3.69 -2.40
CA HIS A 46 7.19 2.70 -3.20
C HIS A 46 6.51 2.58 -4.56
N LYS A 47 7.19 1.98 -5.52
CA LYS A 47 6.63 1.65 -6.83
C LYS A 47 7.12 0.31 -7.32
N VAL A 48 6.34 -0.30 -8.19
CA VAL A 48 6.72 -1.49 -8.96
C VAL A 48 6.62 -1.13 -10.44
N ASN A 49 7.71 -1.34 -11.19
CA ASN A 49 7.82 -0.79 -12.53
C ASN A 49 7.17 -1.65 -13.62
N ASN A 50 6.95 -2.94 -13.37
CA ASN A 50 6.54 -3.89 -14.41
C ASN A 50 5.20 -4.57 -14.15
N ASN A 51 4.48 -4.21 -13.10
CA ASN A 51 3.18 -4.82 -12.82
C ASN A 51 2.18 -3.80 -12.26
N ASP A 52 0.92 -4.00 -12.59
CA ASP A 52 -0.18 -3.37 -11.88
C ASP A 52 -0.40 -4.08 -10.55
N GLU A 53 -0.84 -3.33 -9.54
CA GLU A 53 -1.20 -3.87 -8.24
C GLU A 53 -2.66 -3.55 -7.92
N LEU A 54 -3.43 -4.59 -7.71
CA LEU A 54 -4.82 -4.50 -7.30
C LEU A 54 -4.92 -4.60 -5.78
N PHE A 55 -5.51 -3.60 -5.14
CA PHE A 55 -5.82 -3.60 -3.71
C PHE A 55 -7.27 -3.97 -3.48
N LEU A 56 -7.52 -4.93 -2.59
CA LEU A 56 -8.86 -5.40 -2.22
C LEU A 56 -8.99 -5.33 -0.70
N ILE A 57 -9.93 -4.54 -0.20
CA ILE A 57 -10.22 -4.48 1.24
C ILE A 57 -11.19 -5.59 1.64
N HIS A 58 -10.94 -6.23 2.77
CA HIS A 58 -11.83 -7.25 3.35
C HIS A 58 -12.48 -6.74 4.62
N MET A 59 -11.74 -6.01 5.46
CA MET A 59 -12.22 -5.49 6.75
C MET A 59 -11.54 -4.18 7.08
N GLY A 60 -12.27 -3.27 7.71
CA GLY A 60 -11.78 -1.98 8.13
C GLY A 60 -11.63 -0.99 6.98
N GLN A 61 -10.72 -0.04 7.11
CA GLN A 61 -10.50 1.03 6.13
C GLN A 61 -9.01 1.26 5.95
N LEU A 62 -8.59 1.49 4.70
CA LEU A 62 -7.21 1.86 4.35
C LEU A 62 -7.23 3.07 3.42
N LEU A 63 -6.44 4.08 3.72
CA LEU A 63 -6.25 5.25 2.86
C LEU A 63 -5.03 5.00 1.96
N LEU A 64 -5.27 4.88 0.66
CA LEU A 64 -4.25 4.67 -0.36
C LEU A 64 -3.95 5.97 -1.07
N HIS A 65 -2.67 6.34 -1.13
CA HIS A 65 -2.17 7.51 -1.84
C HIS A 65 -1.40 7.10 -3.09
N ILE A 66 -1.63 7.80 -4.18
CA ILE A 66 -0.96 7.58 -5.47
C ILE A 66 -0.38 8.91 -5.96
N LEU A 67 0.89 8.88 -6.38
CA LEU A 67 1.54 9.95 -7.11
C LEU A 67 1.80 9.46 -8.54
N ASP A 68 1.15 10.10 -9.51
CA ASP A 68 1.31 9.73 -10.90
C ASP A 68 2.58 10.31 -11.54
N PRO A 69 3.02 9.82 -12.71
CA PRO A 69 4.20 10.34 -13.40
C PRO A 69 4.10 11.81 -13.83
N ASP A 70 2.89 12.36 -13.89
CA ASP A 70 2.63 13.76 -14.29
C ASP A 70 2.68 14.73 -13.11
N GLY A 71 2.94 14.24 -11.90
CA GLY A 71 3.08 15.06 -10.68
C GLY A 71 1.80 15.25 -9.88
N ASN A 72 0.73 14.51 -10.19
CA ASN A 72 -0.55 14.63 -9.50
C ASN A 72 -0.68 13.63 -8.35
N HIS A 73 -1.31 14.06 -7.27
CA HIS A 73 -1.69 13.23 -6.14
C HIS A 73 -3.16 12.85 -6.21
N SER A 74 -3.46 11.59 -6.01
CA SER A 74 -4.80 11.06 -5.79
C SER A 74 -4.83 10.24 -4.51
N SER A 75 -5.97 10.24 -3.82
CA SER A 75 -6.19 9.39 -2.65
C SER A 75 -7.51 8.64 -2.78
N PHE A 76 -7.52 7.40 -2.25
CA PHE A 76 -8.67 6.51 -2.30
C PHE A 76 -8.87 5.90 -0.91
N LEU A 77 -10.09 6.00 -0.39
CA LEU A 77 -10.47 5.32 0.84
C LEU A 77 -10.97 3.92 0.49
N LEU A 78 -10.15 2.93 0.76
CA LEU A 78 -10.53 1.53 0.65
C LEU A 78 -11.44 1.16 1.82
N GLY A 79 -12.59 0.60 1.51
CA GLY A 79 -13.59 0.18 2.48
C GLY A 79 -14.78 -0.47 1.81
N THR A 80 -15.78 -0.85 2.58
CA THR A 80 -16.97 -1.56 2.09
C THR A 80 -18.25 -0.74 2.15
N ASP A 81 -18.21 0.46 2.71
CA ASP A 81 -19.35 1.37 2.70
C ASP A 81 -19.36 2.25 1.43
N MET A 82 -19.83 1.67 0.36
CA MET A 82 -19.91 2.37 -0.95
C MET A 82 -20.85 3.59 -0.93
N ASN A 83 -21.81 3.65 0.01
CA ASN A 83 -22.68 4.81 0.16
C ASN A 83 -21.92 6.03 0.71
N SER A 84 -20.84 5.80 1.45
CA SER A 84 -19.96 6.84 1.97
C SER A 84 -18.78 7.15 1.02
N GLY A 85 -18.77 6.58 -0.19
CA GLY A 85 -17.72 6.79 -1.19
C GLY A 85 -16.49 5.91 -0.99
N GLU A 86 -16.57 4.89 -0.16
CA GLU A 86 -15.50 3.91 -0.02
C GLU A 86 -15.44 2.99 -1.24
N LEU A 87 -14.25 2.53 -1.57
CA LEU A 87 -14.00 1.64 -2.71
C LEU A 87 -13.49 0.29 -2.21
N PRO A 88 -14.14 -0.84 -2.57
CA PRO A 88 -13.67 -2.16 -2.16
C PRO A 88 -12.42 -2.62 -2.93
N VAL A 89 -12.19 -2.05 -4.11
CA VAL A 89 -11.07 -2.41 -5.00
C VAL A 89 -10.49 -1.15 -5.65
N VAL A 90 -9.16 -1.04 -5.64
CA VAL A 90 -8.42 0.02 -6.36
C VAL A 90 -7.23 -0.61 -7.08
N ASN A 91 -7.03 -0.24 -8.35
CA ASN A 91 -5.86 -0.62 -9.13
C ASN A 91 -4.81 0.49 -9.12
N VAL A 92 -3.57 0.16 -8.84
CA VAL A 92 -2.40 1.04 -8.99
C VAL A 92 -1.65 0.63 -10.25
N PRO A 93 -1.56 1.50 -11.27
CA PRO A 93 -0.81 1.19 -12.49
C PRO A 93 0.70 1.00 -12.22
N ALA A 94 1.34 0.19 -13.05
CA ALA A 94 2.78 0.02 -13.03
C ALA A 94 3.52 1.36 -13.10
N GLY A 95 4.58 1.52 -12.32
CA GLY A 95 5.41 2.72 -12.31
C GLY A 95 4.87 3.92 -11.52
N TYR A 96 3.68 3.83 -10.93
CA TYR A 96 3.13 4.87 -10.06
C TYR A 96 3.67 4.70 -8.63
N TRP A 97 3.98 5.82 -7.96
CA TRP A 97 4.28 5.81 -6.54
C TRP A 97 3.00 5.59 -5.74
N GLN A 98 3.09 4.72 -4.74
CA GLN A 98 1.97 4.38 -3.86
C GLN A 98 2.43 4.32 -2.41
N ALA A 99 1.54 4.72 -1.51
CA ALA A 99 1.70 4.62 -0.07
C ALA A 99 0.34 4.40 0.58
N ALA A 100 0.32 3.82 1.76
CA ALA A 100 -0.92 3.54 2.47
C ALA A 100 -0.80 3.81 3.97
N GLU A 101 -1.90 4.24 4.57
CA GLU A 101 -2.01 4.48 6.00
C GLU A 101 -3.42 4.17 6.50
N LEU A 102 -3.58 3.97 7.79
CA LEU A 102 -4.92 3.95 8.37
C LEU A 102 -5.51 5.36 8.36
N PRO A 103 -6.77 5.53 7.96
CA PRO A 103 -7.46 6.80 8.18
C PRO A 103 -7.62 7.06 9.68
N ASP A 104 -7.87 8.33 10.03
CA ASP A 104 -7.98 8.76 11.42
C ASP A 104 -9.02 7.92 12.18
N LYS A 105 -8.64 7.40 13.36
CA LYS A 105 -9.46 6.54 14.25
C LYS A 105 -9.84 5.16 13.70
N ALA A 106 -9.37 4.75 12.53
CA ALA A 106 -9.59 3.38 12.07
C ALA A 106 -8.83 2.39 12.98
N PRO A 107 -9.49 1.33 13.48
CA PRO A 107 -8.85 0.40 14.40
C PRO A 107 -7.88 -0.56 13.72
N PHE A 108 -8.09 -0.86 12.44
CA PHE A 108 -7.26 -1.72 11.61
C PHE A 108 -7.74 -1.71 10.16
N ALA A 109 -6.93 -2.27 9.27
CA ALA A 109 -7.32 -2.63 7.92
C ALA A 109 -6.74 -3.99 7.55
N PHE A 110 -7.58 -4.85 6.99
CA PHE A 110 -7.19 -6.16 6.48
C PHE A 110 -7.64 -6.31 5.03
N GLY A 111 -6.76 -6.71 4.16
CA GLY A 111 -7.07 -6.88 2.75
C GLY A 111 -6.05 -7.75 2.01
N SER A 112 -6.18 -7.72 0.70
CA SER A 112 -5.28 -8.45 -0.20
C SER A 112 -4.76 -7.53 -1.30
N ASN A 113 -3.63 -7.92 -1.89
CA ASN A 113 -3.16 -7.38 -3.14
C ASN A 113 -2.97 -8.48 -4.17
N VAL A 114 -3.08 -8.11 -5.43
CA VAL A 114 -2.74 -8.96 -6.58
C VAL A 114 -1.84 -8.15 -7.51
N CYS A 115 -0.65 -8.67 -7.79
CA CYS A 115 0.28 -8.10 -8.76
C CYS A 115 0.28 -8.95 -10.04
N ALA A 116 0.11 -8.31 -11.18
CA ALA A 116 0.16 -8.95 -12.48
C ALA A 116 0.94 -8.06 -13.49
N PRO A 117 1.99 -8.59 -14.14
CA PRO A 117 2.65 -9.88 -13.90
C PRO A 117 3.11 -10.09 -12.45
N ALA A 118 3.62 -11.29 -12.13
CA ALA A 118 4.06 -11.63 -10.78
C ALA A 118 5.08 -10.62 -10.22
N PHE A 119 4.93 -10.27 -8.94
CA PHE A 119 5.80 -9.32 -8.24
C PHE A 119 7.24 -9.85 -8.17
N SER A 120 8.21 -8.97 -8.40
CA SER A 120 9.63 -9.21 -8.19
C SER A 120 10.25 -8.00 -7.48
N TYR A 121 11.10 -8.26 -6.48
CA TYR A 121 11.87 -7.19 -5.82
C TYR A 121 12.85 -6.49 -6.75
N ASP A 122 13.25 -7.07 -7.86
CA ASP A 122 14.10 -6.44 -8.87
C ASP A 122 13.44 -5.22 -9.53
N GLU A 123 12.11 -5.20 -9.56
CA GLU A 123 11.29 -4.11 -10.11
C GLU A 123 10.69 -3.19 -9.02
N PHE A 124 10.97 -3.49 -7.77
CA PHE A 124 10.47 -2.75 -6.61
C PHE A 124 11.45 -1.68 -6.16
N SER A 125 10.95 -0.47 -5.90
CA SER A 125 11.74 0.65 -5.38
C SER A 125 11.02 1.32 -4.23
N ILE A 126 11.72 1.50 -3.11
CA ILE A 126 11.27 2.36 -2.01
C ILE A 126 11.76 3.78 -2.31
N ALA A 127 10.90 4.78 -2.10
CA ALA A 127 11.22 6.16 -2.41
C ALA A 127 12.36 6.69 -1.53
N ASP A 128 13.34 7.32 -2.16
CA ASP A 128 14.22 8.27 -1.50
C ASP A 128 13.44 9.55 -1.21
N ARG A 129 13.45 9.99 0.04
CA ARG A 129 12.62 11.13 0.49
C ARG A 129 12.96 12.42 -0.25
N ASP A 130 14.25 12.75 -0.36
CA ASP A 130 14.69 14.02 -0.94
C ASP A 130 14.40 14.06 -2.44
N SER A 131 14.62 12.96 -3.13
CA SER A 131 14.29 12.79 -4.55
C SER A 131 12.78 12.93 -4.78
N LEU A 132 11.96 12.28 -3.96
CA LEU A 132 10.50 12.35 -4.10
C LEU A 132 9.97 13.76 -3.79
N LEU A 133 10.55 14.46 -2.80
CA LEU A 133 10.21 15.86 -2.50
C LEU A 133 10.55 16.80 -3.66
N ALA A 134 11.66 16.55 -4.37
CA ALA A 134 12.05 17.32 -5.54
C ALA A 134 11.09 17.11 -6.72
N ASP A 135 10.66 15.87 -6.93
CA ASP A 135 9.74 15.51 -8.02
C ASP A 135 8.29 15.93 -7.75
N TYR A 136 7.88 15.96 -6.47
CA TYR A 136 6.50 16.28 -6.05
C TYR A 136 6.46 17.37 -4.98
N PRO A 137 6.91 18.61 -5.29
CA PRO A 137 7.08 19.68 -4.28
C PRO A 137 5.77 20.12 -3.63
N ASN A 138 4.63 19.92 -4.30
CA ASN A 138 3.31 20.28 -3.80
C ASN A 138 2.76 19.30 -2.74
N ASN A 139 3.42 18.15 -2.53
CA ASN A 139 2.97 17.08 -1.65
C ASN A 139 3.90 16.88 -0.45
N LYS A 140 4.58 17.94 0.00
CA LYS A 140 5.62 17.88 1.02
C LYS A 140 5.18 17.19 2.31
N GLU A 141 4.04 17.60 2.89
CA GLU A 141 3.56 17.04 4.17
C GLU A 141 3.27 15.53 4.04
N LEU A 142 2.62 15.14 2.96
CA LEU A 142 2.31 13.74 2.66
C LEU A 142 3.60 12.91 2.53
N ILE A 143 4.57 13.39 1.77
CA ILE A 143 5.84 12.69 1.53
C ILE A 143 6.64 12.56 2.82
N LEU A 144 6.73 13.63 3.65
CA LEU A 144 7.41 13.56 4.93
C LEU A 144 6.78 12.55 5.89
N ARG A 145 5.45 12.41 5.88
CA ARG A 145 4.72 11.46 6.72
C ARG A 145 4.87 10.02 6.24
N LEU A 146 4.90 9.80 4.93
CA LEU A 146 4.87 8.46 4.32
C LEU A 146 6.17 8.09 3.60
N THR A 147 7.29 8.56 4.10
CA THR A 147 8.62 8.09 3.73
C THR A 147 9.43 7.84 5.00
N ARG A 148 10.33 6.84 4.93
CA ARG A 148 11.30 6.58 5.99
C ARG A 148 12.54 7.46 5.77
N ILE A 149 13.18 7.85 6.88
CA ILE A 149 14.52 8.45 6.83
C ILE A 149 15.50 7.30 6.58
N SER A 150 16.34 7.42 5.57
CA SER A 150 17.47 6.52 5.38
C SER A 150 18.43 6.71 6.56
N GLU A 151 18.70 5.62 7.32
CA GLU A 151 19.76 5.63 8.33
C GLU A 151 21.13 5.62 7.66
#